data_90a6afa398dc43a8d9e374790b287e0e
#
_entry.id   90a6afa398dc43a8d9e374790b287e0e
#
_cell.length_a   1.000
_cell.length_b   1.000
_cell.length_c   1.000
_cell.angle_alpha   90.00
_cell.angle_beta   90.00
_cell.angle_gamma   90.00
#
_symmetry.space_group_name_H-M   'P 1'
#
loop_
_entity.id
_entity.type
_entity.pdbx_description
1 polymer ?
#
loop_
_entity_poly.entity_id
_entity_poly.type
_entity_poly.pdbx_seq_one_letter_code
_entity_poly.pdbx_strand_id
1 'polypeptide(L)'
;MERFEHLLKKTLCAALIFLCGVAFAGDDEAAKVYSEGHELYQKREFYEAAKKFEKSEILAESPAIKANSLVARIGAWRMCKMIRRELECINTLLDRYPEYSDYKNLSDRIYEIGDRYYAGEREPSFWHLRWIPFLNDGDKTIEIYQKALERAPFAPAAARTRLRLAYLLDKEGKVKDSIVQLREIVKNYPKSPEYRYGILALAEELFILSEKGDGDGTIIKEAYEMLKLYQEKFPDTSEMEWVRLRILRYQDAQAKRLCDMAEYYTKNKREDAARRYLANVLSEYPKSELAPEAEKRLIELDPSFTPGDFTEPADSRLPKLKAYKMPHEASKILITPATDHNAHFLQPVPDLKGPETSRTEGTEK
;
A
#
# COMPACT_ATOMS: atom_id res chain seq x y z
N MET A 1 -14.38 -16.14 66.60
CA MET A 1 -14.51 -15.60 65.22
C MET A 1 -13.33 -14.64 64.91
N GLU A 2 -12.98 -13.69 65.73
CA GLU A 2 -11.91 -12.70 65.48
C GLU A 2 -10.51 -13.30 65.25
N ARG A 3 -10.16 -14.38 65.90
CA ARG A 3 -8.83 -15.03 65.67
C ARG A 3 -8.71 -15.70 64.31
N PHE A 4 -9.83 -16.15 63.74
CA PHE A 4 -9.85 -16.77 62.43
C PHE A 4 -9.74 -15.73 61.29
N GLU A 5 -10.37 -14.58 61.47
CA GLU A 5 -10.26 -13.46 60.52
C GLU A 5 -8.83 -12.85 60.51
N HIS A 6 -8.22 -12.78 61.69
CA HIS A 6 -6.85 -12.27 61.82
C HIS A 6 -5.81 -13.21 61.17
N LEU A 7 -6.02 -14.53 61.26
CA LEU A 7 -5.19 -15.53 60.61
C LEU A 7 -5.39 -15.51 59.08
N LEU A 8 -6.63 -15.36 58.60
CA LEU A 8 -6.99 -15.27 57.19
C LEU A 8 -6.37 -14.02 56.54
N LYS A 9 -6.42 -12.86 57.24
CA LYS A 9 -5.78 -11.62 56.75
C LYS A 9 -4.26 -11.74 56.69
N LYS A 10 -3.59 -12.39 57.65
CA LYS A 10 -2.15 -12.63 57.64
C LYS A 10 -1.73 -13.58 56.52
N THR A 11 -2.49 -14.65 56.24
CA THR A 11 -2.21 -15.58 55.13
C THR A 11 -2.47 -14.94 53.80
N LEU A 12 -3.49 -14.08 53.68
CA LEU A 12 -3.78 -13.34 52.43
C LEU A 12 -2.69 -12.30 52.15
N CYS A 13 -2.23 -11.55 53.19
CA CYS A 13 -1.09 -10.61 53.05
C CYS A 13 0.20 -11.33 52.69
N ALA A 14 0.50 -12.46 53.33
CA ALA A 14 1.69 -13.25 52.99
C ALA A 14 1.64 -13.84 51.58
N ALA A 15 0.47 -14.29 51.13
CA ALA A 15 0.27 -14.76 49.77
C ALA A 15 0.41 -13.62 48.73
N LEU A 16 -0.13 -12.41 49.03
CA LEU A 16 0.06 -11.24 48.19
C LEU A 16 1.51 -10.79 48.10
N ILE A 17 2.25 -10.80 49.22
CA ILE A 17 3.69 -10.47 49.27
C ILE A 17 4.49 -11.52 48.50
N PHE A 18 4.11 -12.80 48.58
CA PHE A 18 4.78 -13.87 47.82
C PHE A 18 4.49 -13.77 46.33
N LEU A 19 3.25 -13.44 45.91
CA LEU A 19 2.91 -13.19 44.49
C LEU A 19 3.65 -11.95 43.95
N CYS A 20 3.73 -10.86 44.71
CA CYS A 20 4.53 -9.69 44.30
C CYS A 20 6.03 -10.01 44.25
N GLY A 21 6.57 -10.80 45.17
CA GLY A 21 7.97 -11.17 45.16
C GLY A 21 8.41 -12.06 44.01
N VAL A 22 7.50 -12.91 43.51
CA VAL A 22 7.78 -13.76 42.33
C VAL A 22 7.75 -12.91 41.05
N ALA A 23 6.83 -11.93 40.95
CA ALA A 23 6.78 -11.01 39.83
C ALA A 23 8.05 -10.16 39.69
N PHE A 24 8.61 -9.68 40.78
CA PHE A 24 9.88 -8.93 40.78
C PHE A 24 11.09 -9.80 40.40
N ALA A 25 11.11 -11.08 40.79
CA ALA A 25 12.23 -11.97 40.50
C ALA A 25 12.38 -12.26 38.98
N GLY A 26 11.27 -12.33 38.25
CA GLY A 26 11.27 -12.51 36.79
C GLY A 26 11.81 -11.27 36.04
N ASP A 27 11.43 -10.09 36.46
CA ASP A 27 11.87 -8.84 35.84
C ASP A 27 13.35 -8.54 36.12
N ASP A 28 13.87 -8.88 37.32
CA ASP A 28 15.30 -8.75 37.65
C ASP A 28 16.18 -9.68 36.81
N GLU A 29 15.74 -10.92 36.60
CA GLU A 29 16.45 -11.86 35.71
C GLU A 29 16.38 -11.40 34.26
N ALA A 30 15.24 -10.92 33.82
CA ALA A 30 15.05 -10.35 32.48
C ALA A 30 15.96 -9.15 32.22
N ALA A 31 16.08 -8.23 33.19
CA ALA A 31 16.97 -7.07 33.12
C ALA A 31 18.45 -7.48 33.04
N LYS A 32 18.85 -8.50 33.76
CA LYS A 32 20.21 -9.04 33.71
C LYS A 32 20.51 -9.61 32.32
N VAL A 33 19.62 -10.44 31.78
CA VAL A 33 19.76 -11.02 30.44
C VAL A 33 19.74 -9.94 29.35
N TYR A 34 18.94 -8.88 29.54
CA TYR A 34 18.93 -7.71 28.67
C TYR A 34 20.31 -7.03 28.63
N SER A 35 20.91 -6.81 29.80
CA SER A 35 22.28 -6.21 29.92
C SER A 35 23.33 -7.05 29.22
N GLU A 36 23.28 -8.39 29.37
CA GLU A 36 24.18 -9.31 28.67
C GLU A 36 23.98 -9.16 27.12
N GLY A 37 22.73 -9.04 26.66
CA GLY A 37 22.41 -8.79 25.26
C GLY A 37 22.97 -7.48 24.75
N HIS A 38 22.92 -6.42 25.59
CA HIS A 38 23.46 -5.12 25.24
C HIS A 38 25.00 -5.14 25.14
N GLU A 39 25.70 -5.86 26.00
CA GLU A 39 27.14 -6.07 25.88
C GLU A 39 27.53 -6.76 24.57
N LEU A 40 26.80 -7.82 24.18
CA LEU A 40 27.02 -8.52 22.93
C LEU A 40 26.75 -7.59 21.72
N TYR A 41 25.73 -6.75 21.81
CA TYR A 41 25.44 -5.76 20.77
C TYR A 41 26.59 -4.76 20.59
N GLN A 42 27.18 -4.28 21.68
CA GLN A 42 28.33 -3.41 21.63
C GLN A 42 29.57 -4.09 21.03
N LYS A 43 29.75 -5.40 21.29
CA LYS A 43 30.80 -6.23 20.69
C LYS A 43 30.51 -6.58 19.21
N ARG A 44 29.41 -6.11 18.64
CA ARG A 44 28.90 -6.40 17.28
C ARG A 44 28.50 -7.87 17.06
N GLU A 45 28.28 -8.61 18.12
CA GLU A 45 27.77 -9.98 18.09
C GLU A 45 26.22 -9.95 18.01
N PHE A 46 25.70 -9.33 16.93
CA PHE A 46 24.29 -8.95 16.84
C PHE A 46 23.33 -10.13 16.86
N TYR A 47 23.72 -11.26 16.32
CA TYR A 47 22.87 -12.46 16.32
C TYR A 47 22.68 -12.99 17.76
N GLU A 48 23.75 -13.10 18.52
CA GLU A 48 23.71 -13.55 19.90
C GLU A 48 23.03 -12.52 20.82
N ALA A 49 23.24 -11.22 20.54
CA ALA A 49 22.51 -10.15 21.19
C ALA A 49 20.99 -10.29 21.00
N ALA A 50 20.54 -10.55 19.76
CA ALA A 50 19.12 -10.75 19.48
C ALA A 50 18.53 -11.94 20.24
N LYS A 51 19.30 -13.02 20.42
CA LYS A 51 18.91 -14.18 21.22
C LYS A 51 18.79 -13.88 22.70
N LYS A 52 19.68 -13.06 23.22
CA LYS A 52 19.61 -12.58 24.63
C LYS A 52 18.39 -11.68 24.84
N PHE A 53 18.10 -10.76 23.89
CA PHE A 53 16.91 -9.93 23.98
C PHE A 53 15.61 -10.77 23.88
N GLU A 54 15.60 -11.83 23.05
CA GLU A 54 14.49 -12.78 22.99
C GLU A 54 14.28 -13.49 24.35
N LYS A 55 15.36 -13.93 24.98
CA LYS A 55 15.29 -14.57 26.30
C LYS A 55 14.80 -13.58 27.36
N SER A 56 15.28 -12.32 27.34
CA SER A 56 14.80 -11.26 28.24
C SER A 56 13.31 -11.00 28.07
N GLU A 57 12.81 -10.92 26.81
CA GLU A 57 11.38 -10.76 26.50
C GLU A 57 10.54 -11.89 27.12
N ILE A 58 11.01 -13.13 27.03
CA ILE A 58 10.30 -14.30 27.55
C ILE A 58 10.27 -14.32 29.08
N LEU A 59 11.37 -13.95 29.72
CA LEU A 59 11.51 -13.94 31.20
C LEU A 59 10.74 -12.79 31.84
N ALA A 60 10.65 -11.64 31.17
CA ALA A 60 10.00 -10.46 31.71
C ALA A 60 8.51 -10.71 31.98
N GLU A 61 8.01 -10.14 33.05
CA GLU A 61 6.59 -10.06 33.38
C GLU A 61 6.01 -8.69 32.98
N SER A 62 6.79 -7.64 33.23
CA SER A 62 6.44 -6.26 32.89
C SER A 62 6.33 -6.01 31.39
N PRO A 63 5.20 -5.42 30.93
CA PRO A 63 5.05 -5.03 29.52
C PRO A 63 6.15 -4.07 29.03
N ALA A 64 6.65 -3.20 29.90
CA ALA A 64 7.70 -2.25 29.57
C ALA A 64 9.04 -2.95 29.25
N ILE A 65 9.41 -3.96 30.03
CA ILE A 65 10.65 -4.73 29.79
C ILE A 65 10.51 -5.58 28.52
N LYS A 66 9.32 -6.19 28.28
CA LYS A 66 9.02 -6.92 27.03
C LYS A 66 9.17 -6.02 25.82
N ALA A 67 8.58 -4.84 25.86
CA ALA A 67 8.66 -3.87 24.78
C ALA A 67 10.10 -3.39 24.53
N ASN A 68 10.85 -3.07 25.59
CA ASN A 68 12.27 -2.69 25.48
C ASN A 68 13.12 -3.80 24.87
N SER A 69 12.87 -5.03 25.26
CA SER A 69 13.56 -6.21 24.72
C SER A 69 13.24 -6.40 23.23
N LEU A 70 11.99 -6.18 22.82
CA LEU A 70 11.59 -6.19 21.40
C LEU A 70 12.27 -5.06 20.62
N VAL A 71 12.34 -3.83 21.15
CA VAL A 71 13.03 -2.70 20.49
C VAL A 71 14.51 -3.02 20.26
N ALA A 72 15.19 -3.52 21.29
CA ALA A 72 16.60 -3.91 21.18
C ALA A 72 16.80 -5.06 20.17
N ARG A 73 15.88 -6.04 20.18
CA ARG A 73 15.88 -7.17 19.24
C ARG A 73 15.67 -6.72 17.79
N ILE A 74 14.79 -5.75 17.54
CA ILE A 74 14.61 -5.12 16.21
C ILE A 74 15.93 -4.53 15.73
N GLY A 75 16.63 -3.76 16.58
CA GLY A 75 17.94 -3.21 16.28
C GLY A 75 18.97 -4.29 15.92
N ALA A 76 19.04 -5.35 16.71
CA ALA A 76 19.97 -6.45 16.48
C ALA A 76 19.69 -7.21 15.18
N TRP A 77 18.43 -7.52 14.87
CA TRP A 77 18.05 -8.16 13.59
C TRP A 77 18.32 -7.27 12.38
N ARG A 78 18.12 -5.96 12.51
CA ARG A 78 18.49 -4.97 11.48
C ARG A 78 19.97 -5.03 11.15
N MET A 79 20.82 -5.06 12.17
CA MET A 79 22.28 -5.15 11.97
C MET A 79 22.69 -6.49 11.36
N CYS A 80 21.98 -7.58 11.66
CA CYS A 80 22.16 -8.88 11.01
C CYS A 80 21.62 -8.94 9.58
N LYS A 81 20.87 -7.93 9.11
CA LYS A 81 20.10 -7.92 7.85
C LYS A 81 19.08 -9.07 7.77
N MET A 82 18.52 -9.47 8.92
CA MET A 82 17.49 -10.50 9.04
C MET A 82 16.11 -9.83 8.96
N ILE A 83 15.74 -9.40 7.76
CA ILE A 83 14.58 -8.52 7.48
C ILE A 83 13.27 -9.13 7.98
N ARG A 84 13.06 -10.42 7.77
CA ARG A 84 11.84 -11.11 8.22
C ARG A 84 11.71 -11.07 9.74
N ARG A 85 12.79 -11.38 10.46
CA ARG A 85 12.78 -11.35 11.93
C ARG A 85 12.63 -9.95 12.48
N GLU A 86 13.24 -8.96 11.82
CA GLU A 86 13.03 -7.54 12.14
C GLU A 86 11.55 -7.19 12.00
N LEU A 87 10.91 -7.54 10.87
CA LEU A 87 9.50 -7.26 10.60
C LEU A 87 8.55 -7.96 11.58
N GLU A 88 8.84 -9.21 11.95
CA GLU A 88 8.07 -9.97 12.96
C GLU A 88 8.10 -9.25 14.31
N CYS A 89 9.28 -8.79 14.76
CA CYS A 89 9.41 -8.04 16.00
C CYS A 89 8.71 -6.68 15.95
N ILE A 90 8.81 -5.94 14.83
CA ILE A 90 8.09 -4.67 14.62
C ILE A 90 6.58 -4.90 14.74
N ASN A 91 6.04 -5.90 14.05
CA ASN A 91 4.62 -6.20 14.12
C ASN A 91 4.19 -6.58 15.55
N THR A 92 4.96 -7.43 16.22
CA THR A 92 4.67 -7.81 17.62
C THR A 92 4.66 -6.60 18.55
N LEU A 93 5.61 -5.69 18.40
CA LEU A 93 5.70 -4.48 19.23
C LEU A 93 4.50 -3.56 18.98
N LEU A 94 4.14 -3.32 17.71
CA LEU A 94 3.02 -2.46 17.34
C LEU A 94 1.65 -3.05 17.74
N ASP A 95 1.52 -4.38 17.71
CA ASP A 95 0.26 -5.06 18.02
C ASP A 95 0.04 -5.26 19.52
N ARG A 96 1.10 -5.55 20.28
CA ARG A 96 0.99 -5.92 21.70
C ARG A 96 1.36 -4.80 22.67
N TYR A 97 2.23 -3.88 22.24
CA TYR A 97 2.80 -2.84 23.10
C TYR A 97 2.84 -1.48 22.40
N PRO A 98 1.72 -1.01 21.82
CA PRO A 98 1.69 0.23 21.04
C PRO A 98 2.11 1.45 21.88
N GLU A 99 1.78 1.49 23.17
CA GLU A 99 2.12 2.56 24.12
C GLU A 99 3.62 2.72 24.40
N TYR A 100 4.41 1.67 24.13
CA TYR A 100 5.87 1.67 24.31
C TYR A 100 6.60 1.79 22.96
N SER A 101 5.87 2.04 21.86
CA SER A 101 6.43 2.04 20.53
C SER A 101 6.47 3.44 19.90
N ASP A 102 7.55 3.73 19.17
CA ASP A 102 7.53 4.84 18.23
C ASP A 102 6.79 4.40 16.95
N TYR A 103 5.45 4.50 17.01
CA TYR A 103 4.56 4.01 15.97
C TYR A 103 4.92 4.57 14.59
N LYS A 104 5.27 5.87 14.51
CA LYS A 104 5.61 6.53 13.26
C LYS A 104 6.88 5.94 12.64
N ASN A 105 7.97 5.92 13.41
CA ASN A 105 9.25 5.41 12.91
C ASN A 105 9.19 3.92 12.56
N LEU A 106 8.45 3.12 13.32
CA LEU A 106 8.29 1.70 13.02
C LEU A 106 7.42 1.47 11.78
N SER A 107 6.36 2.26 11.58
CA SER A 107 5.55 2.20 10.36
C SER A 107 6.36 2.62 9.13
N ASP A 108 7.12 3.71 9.21
CA ASP A 108 8.01 4.15 8.13
C ASP A 108 9.04 3.03 7.81
N ARG A 109 9.51 2.31 8.83
CA ARG A 109 10.42 1.18 8.64
C ARG A 109 9.78 0.01 7.91
N ILE A 110 8.49 -0.27 8.11
CA ILE A 110 7.78 -1.32 7.33
C ILE A 110 7.76 -0.94 5.84
N TYR A 111 7.52 0.34 5.51
CA TYR A 111 7.62 0.83 4.12
C TYR A 111 9.01 0.62 3.52
N GLU A 112 10.07 0.96 4.26
CA GLU A 112 11.46 0.74 3.81
C GLU A 112 11.73 -0.75 3.55
N ILE A 113 11.26 -1.63 4.42
CA ILE A 113 11.40 -3.08 4.26
C ILE A 113 10.68 -3.52 2.98
N GLY A 114 9.46 -3.05 2.73
CA GLY A 114 8.73 -3.31 1.50
C GLY A 114 9.50 -2.84 0.26
N ASP A 115 10.10 -1.65 0.32
CA ASP A 115 10.91 -1.10 -0.77
C ASP A 115 12.16 -1.94 -1.06
N ARG A 116 12.80 -2.50 -0.05
CA ARG A 116 13.93 -3.42 -0.22
C ARG A 116 13.51 -4.72 -0.91
N TYR A 117 12.37 -5.31 -0.53
CA TYR A 117 11.80 -6.46 -1.22
C TYR A 117 11.40 -6.12 -2.66
N TYR A 118 10.81 -4.95 -2.89
CA TYR A 118 10.47 -4.47 -4.24
C TYR A 118 11.73 -4.31 -5.12
N ALA A 119 12.84 -3.87 -4.54
CA ALA A 119 14.15 -3.77 -5.22
C ALA A 119 14.80 -5.15 -5.49
N GLY A 120 14.17 -6.24 -5.09
CA GLY A 120 14.65 -7.60 -5.32
C GLY A 120 15.50 -8.17 -4.17
N GLU A 121 15.62 -7.46 -3.05
CA GLU A 121 16.31 -8.00 -1.90
C GLU A 121 15.51 -9.17 -1.31
N ARG A 122 16.18 -10.27 -1.05
CA ARG A 122 15.59 -11.49 -0.47
C ARG A 122 16.49 -12.03 0.61
N GLU A 123 15.88 -12.64 1.61
CA GLU A 123 16.59 -13.39 2.62
C GLU A 123 16.71 -14.87 2.23
N PRO A 124 17.80 -15.53 2.61
CA PRO A 124 17.87 -16.98 2.52
C PRO A 124 16.93 -17.61 3.52
N SER A 125 16.25 -18.69 3.13
CA SER A 125 15.39 -19.47 4.02
C SER A 125 16.16 -19.98 5.25
N PHE A 126 17.45 -20.27 5.06
CA PHE A 126 18.39 -20.63 6.11
C PHE A 126 19.54 -19.62 6.13
N TRP A 127 19.69 -18.85 7.21
CA TRP A 127 20.66 -17.76 7.30
C TRP A 127 22.12 -18.21 7.06
N HIS A 128 22.49 -19.42 7.46
CA HIS A 128 23.83 -19.99 7.26
C HIS A 128 24.08 -20.45 5.82
N LEU A 129 23.04 -20.55 4.99
CA LEU A 129 23.14 -20.90 3.56
C LEU A 129 22.91 -19.71 2.63
N ARG A 130 23.19 -18.49 3.09
CA ARG A 130 22.96 -17.23 2.33
C ARG A 130 23.66 -17.18 0.96
N TRP A 131 24.66 -18.00 0.74
CA TRP A 131 25.37 -18.09 -0.52
C TRP A 131 24.60 -18.88 -1.60
N ILE A 132 23.49 -19.52 -1.24
CA ILE A 132 22.67 -20.30 -2.16
C ILE A 132 21.42 -19.49 -2.54
N PRO A 133 21.37 -18.83 -3.72
CA PRO A 133 20.30 -17.88 -4.05
C PRO A 133 18.91 -18.53 -4.22
N PHE A 134 18.83 -19.81 -4.59
CA PHE A 134 17.54 -20.50 -4.75
C PHE A 134 16.90 -20.95 -3.42
N LEU A 135 17.58 -20.80 -2.30
CA LEU A 135 17.04 -21.02 -0.96
C LEU A 135 16.53 -19.71 -0.31
N ASN A 136 16.42 -18.65 -1.06
CA ASN A 136 15.86 -17.41 -0.57
C ASN A 136 14.34 -17.55 -0.34
N ASP A 137 13.83 -16.77 0.63
CA ASP A 137 12.39 -16.63 0.87
C ASP A 137 11.70 -16.12 -0.40
N GLY A 138 10.44 -16.55 -0.60
CA GLY A 138 9.59 -16.07 -1.68
C GLY A 138 9.32 -14.56 -1.62
N ASP A 139 8.74 -14.03 -2.69
CA ASP A 139 8.38 -12.61 -2.73
C ASP A 139 7.19 -12.32 -1.81
N LYS A 140 7.44 -11.52 -0.79
CA LYS A 140 6.45 -11.06 0.19
C LYS A 140 6.13 -9.58 0.05
N THR A 141 6.57 -8.94 -1.02
CA THR A 141 6.43 -7.49 -1.21
C THR A 141 4.99 -7.03 -1.09
N ILE A 142 4.05 -7.76 -1.71
CA ILE A 142 2.63 -7.43 -1.66
C ILE A 142 2.11 -7.45 -0.22
N GLU A 143 2.39 -8.51 0.54
CA GLU A 143 1.96 -8.63 1.93
C GLU A 143 2.53 -7.52 2.81
N ILE A 144 3.82 -7.20 2.65
CA ILE A 144 4.49 -6.15 3.42
C ILE A 144 3.90 -4.79 3.10
N TYR A 145 3.67 -4.48 1.82
CA TYR A 145 3.06 -3.23 1.40
C TYR A 145 1.62 -3.08 1.88
N GLN A 146 0.82 -4.16 1.84
CA GLN A 146 -0.54 -4.15 2.37
C GLN A 146 -0.54 -3.84 3.87
N LYS A 147 0.31 -4.49 4.66
CA LYS A 147 0.45 -4.20 6.10
C LYS A 147 0.94 -2.79 6.38
N ALA A 148 1.91 -2.27 5.61
CA ALA A 148 2.37 -0.90 5.75
C ALA A 148 1.24 0.11 5.52
N LEU A 149 0.47 -0.08 4.46
CA LEU A 149 -0.68 0.78 4.10
C LEU A 149 -1.84 0.66 5.08
N GLU A 150 -2.06 -0.51 5.67
CA GLU A 150 -3.06 -0.71 6.72
C GLU A 150 -2.70 0.07 8.00
N ARG A 151 -1.43 0.02 8.41
CA ARG A 151 -0.95 0.68 9.63
C ARG A 151 -0.83 2.20 9.49
N ALA A 152 -0.29 2.67 8.39
CA ALA A 152 -0.03 4.10 8.17
C ALA A 152 -0.45 4.55 6.76
N PRO A 153 -1.76 4.56 6.46
CA PRO A 153 -2.28 4.83 5.11
C PRO A 153 -1.87 6.20 4.56
N PHE A 154 -1.63 7.18 5.41
CA PHE A 154 -1.28 8.56 5.04
C PHE A 154 0.20 8.89 5.25
N ALA A 155 1.06 7.90 5.43
CA ALA A 155 2.50 8.11 5.48
C ALA A 155 3.02 8.75 4.17
N PRO A 156 4.11 9.51 4.21
CA PRO A 156 4.70 10.12 3.00
C PRO A 156 5.00 9.11 1.87
N ALA A 157 5.32 7.87 2.24
CA ALA A 157 5.59 6.78 1.30
C ALA A 157 4.33 6.10 0.73
N ALA A 158 3.13 6.38 1.29
CA ALA A 158 1.93 5.60 1.00
C ALA A 158 1.49 5.69 -0.48
N ALA A 159 1.51 6.88 -1.08
CA ALA A 159 1.14 7.05 -2.50
C ALA A 159 2.04 6.23 -3.42
N ARG A 160 3.36 6.31 -3.22
CA ARG A 160 4.36 5.53 -3.95
C ARG A 160 4.17 4.03 -3.77
N THR A 161 3.94 3.62 -2.53
CA THR A 161 3.71 2.21 -2.20
C THR A 161 2.45 1.68 -2.85
N ARG A 162 1.35 2.45 -2.85
CA ARG A 162 0.12 2.07 -3.57
C ARG A 162 0.35 1.90 -5.07
N LEU A 163 1.13 2.80 -5.69
CA LEU A 163 1.45 2.69 -7.11
C LEU A 163 2.26 1.42 -7.42
N ARG A 164 3.26 1.09 -6.59
CA ARG A 164 4.05 -0.13 -6.72
C ARG A 164 3.22 -1.38 -6.45
N LEU A 165 2.37 -1.33 -5.44
CA LEU A 165 1.45 -2.43 -5.10
C LEU A 165 0.48 -2.70 -6.25
N ALA A 166 -0.09 -1.65 -6.85
CA ALA A 166 -0.95 -1.78 -8.03
C ALA A 166 -0.22 -2.49 -9.18
N TYR A 167 1.00 -2.07 -9.49
CA TYR A 167 1.81 -2.71 -10.52
C TYR A 167 2.10 -4.20 -10.23
N LEU A 168 2.40 -4.55 -8.97
CA LEU A 168 2.63 -5.96 -8.59
C LEU A 168 1.35 -6.78 -8.70
N LEU A 169 0.21 -6.23 -8.29
CA LEU A 169 -1.10 -6.87 -8.37
C LEU A 169 -1.52 -7.11 -9.83
N ASP A 170 -1.31 -6.12 -10.71
CA ASP A 170 -1.57 -6.28 -12.15
C ASP A 170 -0.68 -7.38 -12.75
N LYS A 171 0.61 -7.39 -12.43
CA LYS A 171 1.54 -8.44 -12.87
C LYS A 171 1.13 -9.85 -12.42
N GLU A 172 0.46 -9.96 -11.26
CA GLU A 172 -0.13 -11.23 -10.80
C GLU A 172 -1.52 -11.52 -11.39
N GLY A 173 -2.03 -10.64 -12.26
CA GLY A 173 -3.36 -10.78 -12.85
C GLY A 173 -4.51 -10.38 -11.91
N LYS A 174 -4.21 -9.80 -10.74
CA LYS A 174 -5.17 -9.29 -9.76
C LYS A 174 -5.64 -7.88 -10.11
N VAL A 175 -6.14 -7.70 -11.34
CA VAL A 175 -6.47 -6.38 -11.91
C VAL A 175 -7.46 -5.60 -11.04
N LYS A 176 -8.46 -6.25 -10.45
CA LYS A 176 -9.45 -5.56 -9.60
C LYS A 176 -8.81 -4.96 -8.35
N ASP A 177 -7.88 -5.67 -7.74
CA ASP A 177 -7.17 -5.20 -6.55
C ASP A 177 -6.19 -4.07 -6.90
N SER A 178 -5.57 -4.14 -8.08
CA SER A 178 -4.76 -3.05 -8.64
C SER A 178 -5.59 -1.77 -8.80
N ILE A 179 -6.76 -1.86 -9.45
CA ILE A 179 -7.69 -0.74 -9.61
C ILE A 179 -8.07 -0.11 -8.26
N VAL A 180 -8.29 -0.90 -7.22
CA VAL A 180 -8.57 -0.37 -5.87
C VAL A 180 -7.43 0.51 -5.38
N GLN A 181 -6.16 0.06 -5.52
CA GLN A 181 -5.02 0.86 -5.09
C GLN A 181 -4.85 2.15 -5.92
N LEU A 182 -5.11 2.09 -7.22
CA LEU A 182 -5.04 3.26 -8.10
C LEU A 182 -6.14 4.29 -7.80
N ARG A 183 -7.36 3.84 -7.54
CA ARG A 183 -8.46 4.73 -7.08
C ARG A 183 -8.11 5.44 -5.77
N GLU A 184 -7.49 4.73 -4.84
CA GLU A 184 -7.02 5.33 -3.59
C GLU A 184 -5.98 6.44 -3.82
N ILE A 185 -5.08 6.28 -4.81
CA ILE A 185 -4.13 7.34 -5.17
C ILE A 185 -4.88 8.57 -5.68
N VAL A 186 -5.79 8.37 -6.62
CA VAL A 186 -6.54 9.47 -7.24
C VAL A 186 -7.40 10.19 -6.21
N LYS A 187 -8.01 9.48 -5.27
CA LYS A 187 -8.89 10.04 -4.26
C LYS A 187 -8.14 10.78 -3.15
N ASN A 188 -7.08 10.15 -2.62
CA ASN A 188 -6.50 10.57 -1.34
C ASN A 188 -5.15 11.28 -1.47
N TYR A 189 -4.49 11.23 -2.64
CA TYR A 189 -3.13 11.79 -2.79
C TYR A 189 -2.98 12.73 -3.99
N PRO A 190 -3.89 13.72 -4.19
CA PRO A 190 -3.90 14.59 -5.38
C PRO A 190 -2.67 15.51 -5.47
N LYS A 191 -1.89 15.64 -4.40
CA LYS A 191 -0.68 16.48 -4.34
C LYS A 191 0.60 15.67 -4.48
N SER A 192 0.51 14.33 -4.55
CA SER A 192 1.70 13.49 -4.66
C SER A 192 2.23 13.45 -6.09
N PRO A 193 3.54 13.25 -6.30
CA PRO A 193 4.11 13.07 -7.64
C PRO A 193 3.56 11.82 -8.33
N GLU A 194 3.09 10.82 -7.59
CA GLU A 194 2.49 9.59 -8.09
C GLU A 194 1.09 9.79 -8.66
N TYR A 195 0.41 10.88 -8.31
CA TYR A 195 -0.96 11.16 -8.71
C TYR A 195 -1.18 11.07 -10.23
N ARG A 196 -0.30 11.72 -11.02
CA ARG A 196 -0.40 11.71 -12.47
C ARG A 196 -0.28 10.29 -13.07
N TYR A 197 0.62 9.47 -12.52
CA TYR A 197 0.81 8.09 -12.94
C TYR A 197 -0.35 7.20 -12.52
N GLY A 198 -0.91 7.46 -11.32
CA GLY A 198 -2.10 6.78 -10.82
C GLY A 198 -3.33 6.99 -11.71
N ILE A 199 -3.55 8.21 -12.21
CA ILE A 199 -4.66 8.51 -13.13
C ILE A 199 -4.49 7.73 -14.43
N LEU A 200 -3.30 7.77 -15.05
CA LEU A 200 -3.06 7.08 -16.34
C LEU A 200 -3.15 5.56 -16.20
N ALA A 201 -2.55 5.01 -15.15
CA ALA A 201 -2.63 3.58 -14.90
C ALA A 201 -4.07 3.13 -14.62
N LEU A 202 -4.83 3.90 -13.84
CA LEU A 202 -6.25 3.63 -13.58
C LEU A 202 -7.07 3.64 -14.86
N ALA A 203 -6.89 4.67 -15.70
CA ALA A 203 -7.58 4.75 -16.98
C ALA A 203 -7.28 3.55 -17.88
N GLU A 204 -6.02 3.12 -17.95
CA GLU A 204 -5.61 1.97 -18.76
C GLU A 204 -6.18 0.66 -18.25
N GLU A 205 -6.09 0.39 -16.95
CA GLU A 205 -6.63 -0.84 -16.36
C GLU A 205 -8.15 -0.93 -16.47
N LEU A 206 -8.85 0.19 -16.27
CA LEU A 206 -10.31 0.25 -16.48
C LEU A 206 -10.66 0.02 -17.95
N PHE A 207 -9.88 0.58 -18.87
CA PHE A 207 -10.11 0.35 -20.31
C PHE A 207 -9.95 -1.14 -20.68
N ILE A 208 -8.86 -1.77 -20.24
CA ILE A 208 -8.61 -3.20 -20.46
C ILE A 208 -9.70 -4.06 -19.79
N LEU A 209 -10.15 -3.67 -18.61
CA LEU A 209 -11.24 -4.39 -17.92
C LEU A 209 -12.55 -4.29 -18.70
N SER A 210 -12.86 -3.12 -19.28
CA SER A 210 -14.09 -2.91 -20.07
C SER A 210 -14.13 -3.77 -21.34
N GLU A 211 -12.97 -4.03 -21.97
CA GLU A 211 -12.89 -4.92 -23.15
C GLU A 211 -13.27 -6.37 -22.84
N LYS A 212 -13.14 -6.79 -21.57
CA LYS A 212 -13.55 -8.14 -21.11
C LYS A 212 -15.05 -8.26 -20.83
N GLY A 213 -15.79 -7.18 -20.91
CA GLY A 213 -17.23 -7.11 -20.73
C GLY A 213 -17.61 -6.07 -19.66
N ASP A 214 -18.14 -4.95 -20.09
CA ASP A 214 -18.54 -3.79 -19.28
C ASP A 214 -20.08 -3.62 -19.25
N GLY A 215 -20.84 -4.65 -19.52
CA GLY A 215 -22.31 -4.65 -19.40
C GLY A 215 -23.02 -3.33 -19.71
N ASP A 216 -22.99 -2.40 -18.76
CA ASP A 216 -23.65 -1.08 -18.83
C ASP A 216 -22.74 0.08 -19.25
N GLY A 217 -21.43 -0.13 -19.42
CA GLY A 217 -20.46 0.88 -19.83
C GLY A 217 -19.98 1.81 -18.71
N THR A 218 -20.21 1.49 -17.46
CA THR A 218 -19.76 2.31 -16.33
C THR A 218 -18.24 2.30 -16.19
N ILE A 219 -17.59 1.16 -16.44
CA ILE A 219 -16.15 1.00 -16.31
C ILE A 219 -15.41 1.85 -17.36
N ILE A 220 -15.84 1.76 -18.63
CA ILE A 220 -15.21 2.54 -19.69
C ILE A 220 -15.49 4.05 -19.53
N LYS A 221 -16.63 4.41 -18.97
CA LYS A 221 -16.95 5.81 -18.65
C LYS A 221 -16.01 6.33 -17.56
N GLU A 222 -15.77 5.56 -16.50
CA GLU A 222 -14.80 5.94 -15.45
C GLU A 222 -13.40 6.12 -16.06
N ALA A 223 -12.97 5.22 -16.97
CA ALA A 223 -11.70 5.36 -17.67
C ALA A 223 -11.62 6.71 -18.42
N TYR A 224 -12.67 7.08 -19.11
CA TYR A 224 -12.76 8.35 -19.82
C TYR A 224 -12.68 9.56 -18.90
N GLU A 225 -13.37 9.53 -17.76
CA GLU A 225 -13.30 10.58 -16.74
C GLU A 225 -11.86 10.76 -16.21
N MET A 226 -11.12 9.67 -16.02
CA MET A 226 -9.72 9.73 -15.63
C MET A 226 -8.84 10.39 -16.70
N LEU A 227 -9.07 10.07 -17.98
CA LEU A 227 -8.35 10.71 -19.09
C LEU A 227 -8.66 12.21 -19.18
N LYS A 228 -9.91 12.61 -18.98
CA LYS A 228 -10.32 14.02 -18.92
C LYS A 228 -9.67 14.75 -17.74
N LEU A 229 -9.67 14.13 -16.57
CA LEU A 229 -9.00 14.67 -15.39
C LEU A 229 -7.50 14.87 -15.64
N TYR A 230 -6.85 13.90 -16.31
CA TYR A 230 -5.44 14.05 -16.68
C TYR A 230 -5.22 15.22 -17.64
N GLN A 231 -6.05 15.32 -18.69
CA GLN A 231 -5.97 16.40 -19.67
C GLN A 231 -6.12 17.78 -19.05
N GLU A 232 -7.00 17.91 -18.06
CA GLU A 232 -7.23 19.16 -17.32
C GLU A 232 -6.04 19.53 -16.41
N LYS A 233 -5.50 18.54 -15.70
CA LYS A 233 -4.48 18.77 -14.67
C LYS A 233 -3.06 18.83 -15.22
N PHE A 234 -2.78 18.16 -16.34
CA PHE A 234 -1.43 17.95 -16.88
C PHE A 234 -1.34 18.19 -18.39
N PRO A 235 -1.78 19.37 -18.90
CA PRO A 235 -1.89 19.63 -20.34
C PRO A 235 -0.55 19.62 -21.11
N ASP A 236 0.56 19.91 -20.42
CA ASP A 236 1.88 20.10 -21.02
C ASP A 236 2.83 18.90 -20.83
N THR A 237 2.28 17.71 -20.60
CA THR A 237 3.09 16.50 -20.39
C THR A 237 3.29 15.70 -21.68
N SER A 238 4.38 14.92 -21.73
CA SER A 238 4.70 14.04 -22.87
C SER A 238 3.63 12.97 -23.12
N GLU A 239 2.86 12.62 -22.10
CA GLU A 239 1.81 11.62 -22.15
C GLU A 239 0.51 12.13 -22.82
N MET A 240 0.41 13.44 -23.08
CA MET A 240 -0.82 14.04 -23.64
C MET A 240 -1.20 13.51 -25.01
N GLU A 241 -0.24 13.16 -25.86
CA GLU A 241 -0.53 12.54 -27.14
C GLU A 241 -1.20 11.18 -26.94
N TRP A 242 -0.65 10.37 -26.05
CA TRP A 242 -1.26 9.08 -25.67
C TRP A 242 -2.68 9.27 -25.12
N VAL A 243 -2.87 10.26 -24.23
CA VAL A 243 -4.19 10.57 -23.63
C VAL A 243 -5.22 10.93 -24.72
N ARG A 244 -4.85 11.79 -25.67
CA ARG A 244 -5.74 12.17 -26.79
C ARG A 244 -6.16 10.97 -27.62
N LEU A 245 -5.19 10.11 -27.97
CA LEU A 245 -5.48 8.90 -28.74
C LEU A 245 -6.37 7.93 -27.95
N ARG A 246 -6.20 7.84 -26.64
CA ARG A 246 -7.03 6.98 -25.77
C ARG A 246 -8.46 7.53 -25.66
N ILE A 247 -8.61 8.84 -25.59
CA ILE A 247 -9.93 9.51 -25.64
C ILE A 247 -10.66 9.19 -26.95
N LEU A 248 -9.98 9.26 -28.08
CA LEU A 248 -10.57 8.88 -29.36
C LEU A 248 -11.01 7.41 -29.39
N ARG A 249 -10.19 6.50 -28.88
CA ARG A 249 -10.55 5.08 -28.72
C ARG A 249 -11.78 4.86 -27.84
N TYR A 250 -11.91 5.64 -26.77
CA TYR A 250 -13.12 5.62 -25.96
C TYR A 250 -14.34 6.05 -26.79
N GLN A 251 -14.21 7.14 -27.53
CA GLN A 251 -15.30 7.64 -28.38
C GLN A 251 -15.73 6.61 -29.41
N ASP A 252 -14.77 5.93 -30.05
CA ASP A 252 -15.05 4.85 -31.01
C ASP A 252 -15.76 3.67 -30.33
N ALA A 253 -15.34 3.26 -29.15
CA ALA A 253 -15.99 2.19 -28.42
C ALA A 253 -17.44 2.52 -28.05
N GLN A 254 -17.72 3.77 -27.64
CA GLN A 254 -19.08 4.22 -27.34
C GLN A 254 -19.94 4.35 -28.60
N ALA A 255 -19.38 4.93 -29.66
CA ALA A 255 -20.05 5.00 -30.97
C ALA A 255 -20.43 3.61 -31.46
N LYS A 256 -19.53 2.63 -31.35
CA LYS A 256 -19.80 1.24 -31.69
C LYS A 256 -20.99 0.67 -30.93
N ARG A 257 -21.05 0.87 -29.62
CA ARG A 257 -22.20 0.41 -28.80
C ARG A 257 -23.51 0.99 -29.28
N LEU A 258 -23.53 2.28 -29.60
CA LEU A 258 -24.74 2.93 -30.13
C LEU A 258 -25.10 2.38 -31.50
N CYS A 259 -24.11 2.12 -32.37
CA CYS A 259 -24.35 1.48 -33.68
C CYS A 259 -24.90 0.05 -33.55
N ASP A 260 -24.34 -0.74 -32.60
CA ASP A 260 -24.82 -2.11 -32.33
C ASP A 260 -26.25 -2.09 -31.79
N MET A 261 -26.61 -1.12 -30.95
CA MET A 261 -27.98 -0.91 -30.47
C MET A 261 -28.91 -0.51 -31.65
N ALA A 262 -28.46 0.39 -32.51
CA ALA A 262 -29.22 0.78 -33.68
C ALA A 262 -29.49 -0.42 -34.59
N GLU A 263 -28.46 -1.26 -34.84
CA GLU A 263 -28.62 -2.48 -35.64
C GLU A 263 -29.60 -3.47 -35.01
N TYR A 264 -29.53 -3.67 -33.69
CA TYR A 264 -30.49 -4.50 -32.96
C TYR A 264 -31.92 -4.01 -33.16
N TYR A 265 -32.19 -2.70 -33.04
CA TYR A 265 -33.52 -2.14 -33.22
C TYR A 265 -33.99 -2.19 -34.68
N THR A 266 -33.09 -2.01 -35.63
CA THR A 266 -33.42 -2.18 -37.07
C THR A 266 -33.87 -3.62 -37.36
N LYS A 267 -33.13 -4.63 -36.86
CA LYS A 267 -33.52 -6.04 -37.00
C LYS A 267 -34.88 -6.37 -36.37
N ASN A 268 -35.22 -5.66 -35.30
CA ASN A 268 -36.50 -5.81 -34.60
C ASN A 268 -37.63 -4.88 -35.17
N LYS A 269 -37.41 -4.27 -36.36
CA LYS A 269 -38.37 -3.37 -37.02
C LYS A 269 -38.82 -2.16 -36.19
N ARG A 270 -37.93 -1.69 -35.30
CA ARG A 270 -38.14 -0.49 -34.44
C ARG A 270 -37.28 0.66 -34.95
N GLU A 271 -37.59 1.13 -36.15
CA GLU A 271 -36.78 2.12 -36.86
C GLU A 271 -36.63 3.45 -36.12
N ASP A 272 -37.67 3.89 -35.39
CA ASP A 272 -37.61 5.10 -34.56
C ASP A 272 -36.52 5.02 -33.46
N ALA A 273 -36.37 3.86 -32.86
CA ALA A 273 -35.32 3.66 -31.88
C ALA A 273 -33.94 3.62 -32.54
N ALA A 274 -33.82 2.93 -33.69
CA ALA A 274 -32.58 2.87 -34.44
C ALA A 274 -32.11 4.28 -34.86
N ARG A 275 -33.01 5.11 -35.38
CA ARG A 275 -32.70 6.52 -35.75
C ARG A 275 -32.16 7.32 -34.57
N ARG A 276 -32.76 7.18 -33.37
CA ARG A 276 -32.27 7.87 -32.17
C ARG A 276 -30.85 7.46 -31.79
N TYR A 277 -30.53 6.16 -31.85
CA TYR A 277 -29.18 5.70 -31.53
C TYR A 277 -28.16 6.17 -32.54
N LEU A 278 -28.48 6.17 -33.84
CA LEU A 278 -27.58 6.71 -34.87
C LEU A 278 -27.39 8.23 -34.76
N ALA A 279 -28.46 8.97 -34.46
CA ALA A 279 -28.35 10.41 -34.19
C ALA A 279 -27.48 10.71 -32.95
N ASN A 280 -27.55 9.88 -31.91
CA ASN A 280 -26.68 10.03 -30.74
C ASN A 280 -25.21 9.79 -31.09
N VAL A 281 -24.87 8.87 -32.03
CA VAL A 281 -23.48 8.74 -32.52
C VAL A 281 -22.98 10.05 -33.07
N LEU A 282 -23.76 10.69 -33.91
CA LEU A 282 -23.37 11.94 -34.58
C LEU A 282 -23.28 13.12 -33.64
N SER A 283 -24.18 13.20 -32.64
CA SER A 283 -24.20 14.30 -31.67
C SER A 283 -23.15 14.17 -30.55
N GLU A 284 -22.94 12.94 -30.05
CA GLU A 284 -22.07 12.72 -28.90
C GLU A 284 -20.63 12.37 -29.31
N TYR A 285 -20.47 11.68 -30.46
CA TYR A 285 -19.16 11.18 -30.91
C TYR A 285 -18.85 11.53 -32.37
N PRO A 286 -18.94 12.82 -32.76
CA PRO A 286 -18.78 13.24 -34.18
C PRO A 286 -17.38 12.96 -34.74
N LYS A 287 -16.38 12.75 -33.89
CA LYS A 287 -15.00 12.43 -34.30
C LYS A 287 -14.71 10.93 -34.33
N SER A 288 -15.71 10.07 -34.09
CA SER A 288 -15.54 8.63 -34.15
C SER A 288 -15.37 8.17 -35.61
N GLU A 289 -14.55 7.13 -35.78
CA GLU A 289 -14.41 6.44 -37.09
C GLU A 289 -15.75 5.90 -37.60
N LEU A 290 -16.72 5.69 -36.72
CA LEU A 290 -18.06 5.17 -37.06
C LEU A 290 -19.10 6.26 -37.41
N ALA A 291 -18.78 7.54 -37.17
CA ALA A 291 -19.73 8.63 -37.44
C ALA A 291 -20.18 8.68 -38.90
N PRO A 292 -19.32 8.56 -39.95
CA PRO A 292 -19.75 8.59 -41.33
C PRO A 292 -20.66 7.41 -41.69
N GLU A 293 -20.44 6.22 -41.16
CA GLU A 293 -21.30 5.06 -41.40
C GLU A 293 -22.66 5.21 -40.69
N ALA A 294 -22.65 5.78 -39.46
CA ALA A 294 -23.87 6.08 -38.71
C ALA A 294 -24.74 7.11 -39.46
N GLU A 295 -24.11 8.14 -40.02
CA GLU A 295 -24.79 9.16 -40.84
C GLU A 295 -25.46 8.53 -42.08
N LYS A 296 -24.71 7.72 -42.85
CA LYS A 296 -25.24 7.03 -44.02
C LYS A 296 -26.47 6.18 -43.67
N ARG A 297 -26.37 5.38 -42.61
CA ARG A 297 -27.50 4.54 -42.14
C ARG A 297 -28.70 5.37 -41.66
N LEU A 298 -28.42 6.54 -41.05
CA LEU A 298 -29.49 7.43 -40.59
C LEU A 298 -30.25 8.02 -41.78
N ILE A 299 -29.56 8.43 -42.85
CA ILE A 299 -30.19 8.91 -44.12
C ILE A 299 -31.01 7.81 -44.79
N GLU A 300 -30.53 6.55 -44.78
CA GLU A 300 -31.28 5.40 -45.30
C GLU A 300 -32.59 5.16 -44.56
N LEU A 301 -32.62 5.37 -43.22
CA LEU A 301 -33.80 5.20 -42.37
C LEU A 301 -34.69 6.44 -42.34
N ASP A 302 -34.14 7.62 -42.63
CA ASP A 302 -34.86 8.89 -42.65
C ASP A 302 -34.29 9.79 -43.76
N PRO A 303 -34.83 9.70 -44.98
CA PRO A 303 -34.40 10.54 -46.09
C PRO A 303 -34.60 12.06 -45.90
N SER A 304 -35.37 12.47 -44.89
CA SER A 304 -35.55 13.88 -44.53
C SER A 304 -34.44 14.40 -43.60
N PHE A 305 -33.58 13.52 -43.12
CA PHE A 305 -32.44 13.91 -42.24
C PHE A 305 -31.45 14.73 -43.07
N THR A 306 -31.16 15.94 -42.59
CA THR A 306 -30.08 16.77 -43.14
C THR A 306 -28.85 16.64 -42.26
N PRO A 307 -27.70 16.23 -42.84
CA PRO A 307 -26.46 16.21 -42.09
C PRO A 307 -26.16 17.60 -41.51
N GLY A 308 -25.93 17.67 -40.22
CA GLY A 308 -25.35 18.88 -39.60
C GLY A 308 -23.89 19.04 -40.00
N ASP A 309 -23.31 20.21 -39.73
CA ASP A 309 -21.86 20.44 -39.87
C ASP A 309 -21.09 19.56 -38.88
N PHE A 310 -20.95 18.27 -39.20
CA PHE A 310 -20.08 17.38 -38.45
C PHE A 310 -18.65 17.68 -38.91
N THR A 311 -17.81 18.09 -37.96
CA THR A 311 -16.38 18.27 -38.20
C THR A 311 -15.77 16.98 -38.72
N GLU A 312 -14.92 17.09 -39.75
CA GLU A 312 -14.25 15.95 -40.39
C GLU A 312 -13.75 14.93 -39.35
N PRO A 313 -13.94 13.62 -39.60
CA PRO A 313 -13.47 12.57 -38.73
C PRO A 313 -11.94 12.72 -38.55
N ALA A 314 -11.47 12.53 -37.35
CA ALA A 314 -10.04 12.39 -37.10
C ALA A 314 -9.50 11.28 -38.01
N ASP A 315 -8.34 11.53 -38.64
CA ASP A 315 -7.68 10.62 -39.57
C ASP A 315 -7.87 9.14 -39.17
N SER A 316 -8.51 8.35 -40.00
CA SER A 316 -8.90 6.96 -39.77
C SER A 316 -7.73 5.99 -39.52
N ARG A 317 -6.51 6.51 -39.41
CA ARG A 317 -5.28 5.77 -39.18
C ARG A 317 -4.72 6.03 -37.79
N LEU A 318 -5.55 5.86 -36.75
CA LEU A 318 -5.01 5.88 -35.39
C LEU A 318 -3.93 4.79 -35.26
N PRO A 319 -2.69 5.16 -34.93
CA PRO A 319 -1.64 4.17 -34.74
C PRO A 319 -2.06 3.16 -33.66
N LYS A 320 -1.68 1.88 -33.83
CA LYS A 320 -1.90 0.89 -32.78
C LYS A 320 -1.28 1.39 -31.49
N LEU A 321 -2.10 1.85 -30.56
CA LEU A 321 -1.65 2.31 -29.26
C LEU A 321 -1.00 1.16 -28.50
N LYS A 322 0.25 1.37 -28.09
CA LYS A 322 0.86 0.49 -27.10
C LYS A 322 0.13 0.75 -25.77
N ALA A 323 -0.16 -0.31 -25.03
CA ALA A 323 -0.66 -0.19 -23.67
C ALA A 323 0.23 0.76 -22.88
N TYR A 324 -0.36 1.61 -22.05
CA TYR A 324 0.40 2.47 -21.15
C TYR A 324 1.22 1.56 -20.23
N LYS A 325 2.52 1.55 -20.44
CA LYS A 325 3.44 0.94 -19.50
C LYS A 325 3.91 2.03 -18.58
N MET A 326 3.57 1.90 -17.31
CA MET A 326 4.11 2.76 -16.27
C MET A 326 5.63 2.84 -16.47
N PRO A 327 6.23 4.05 -16.63
CA PRO A 327 7.65 4.15 -16.90
C PRO A 327 8.44 3.41 -15.82
N HIS A 328 9.31 2.48 -16.22
CA HIS A 328 10.21 1.79 -15.30
C HIS A 328 11.08 2.81 -14.54
N GLU A 329 11.25 4.01 -15.10
CA GLU A 329 11.89 5.16 -14.48
C GLU A 329 11.06 5.76 -13.34
N ALA A 330 9.74 5.74 -13.39
CA ALA A 330 8.91 6.10 -12.23
C ALA A 330 9.19 5.17 -11.05
N SER A 331 9.55 3.90 -11.30
CA SER A 331 10.05 3.00 -10.26
C SER A 331 11.48 3.30 -9.85
N LYS A 332 12.32 3.87 -10.72
CA LYS A 332 13.73 4.23 -10.43
C LYS A 332 13.89 5.60 -9.78
N ILE A 333 13.08 6.60 -10.14
CA ILE A 333 13.05 7.92 -9.48
C ILE A 333 12.69 7.78 -7.99
N LEU A 334 12.14 6.65 -7.61
CA LEU A 334 11.68 6.35 -6.26
C LEU A 334 12.70 5.58 -5.41
N ILE A 335 13.89 5.28 -5.94
CA ILE A 335 15.04 4.84 -5.14
C ILE A 335 15.86 6.10 -4.78
N THR A 336 15.27 7.01 -4.04
CA THR A 336 16.08 7.87 -3.18
C THR A 336 16.63 6.92 -2.12
N PRO A 337 17.98 6.79 -1.99
CA PRO A 337 18.51 6.06 -0.85
C PRO A 337 17.87 6.69 0.38
N ALA A 338 17.30 5.86 1.24
CA ALA A 338 16.84 6.30 2.54
C ALA A 338 17.99 7.11 3.14
N THR A 339 17.80 8.41 3.29
CA THR A 339 18.69 9.23 4.09
C THR A 339 18.88 8.48 5.39
N ASP A 340 20.13 8.31 5.77
CA ASP A 340 20.60 7.51 6.88
C ASP A 340 19.92 7.95 8.20
N HIS A 341 18.66 7.57 8.40
CA HIS A 341 17.92 7.75 9.65
C HIS A 341 18.38 6.75 10.73
N ASN A 342 19.45 5.98 10.45
CA ASN A 342 20.04 5.04 11.38
C ASN A 342 20.62 5.68 12.64
N ALA A 343 20.86 7.00 12.65
CA ALA A 343 21.47 7.69 13.78
C ALA A 343 20.55 7.77 15.02
N HIS A 344 19.22 7.77 14.86
CA HIS A 344 18.30 7.92 15.98
C HIS A 344 17.98 6.63 16.74
N PHE A 345 18.14 5.46 16.12
CA PHE A 345 17.92 4.17 16.81
C PHE A 345 19.12 3.68 17.62
N LEU A 346 20.25 4.39 17.55
CA LEU A 346 21.47 4.10 18.31
C LEU A 346 21.60 4.96 19.58
N GLN A 347 20.58 5.74 19.94
CA GLN A 347 20.60 6.39 21.24
C GLN A 347 20.50 5.31 22.32
N PRO A 348 21.37 5.34 23.33
CA PRO A 348 21.27 4.42 24.46
C PRO A 348 19.85 4.59 25.04
N VAL A 349 19.18 3.45 25.26
CA VAL A 349 17.93 3.42 26.02
C VAL A 349 18.18 4.19 27.31
N PRO A 350 17.36 5.20 27.66
CA PRO A 350 17.55 5.90 28.92
C PRO A 350 17.62 4.86 30.03
N ASP A 351 18.61 5.02 30.94
CA ASP A 351 18.78 4.16 32.10
C ASP A 351 17.43 3.89 32.73
N LEU A 352 17.13 2.60 32.94
CA LEU A 352 15.97 2.12 33.66
C LEU A 352 16.09 2.55 35.13
N LYS A 353 15.99 3.84 35.43
CA LYS A 353 15.71 4.31 36.77
C LYS A 353 14.24 4.03 37.03
N GLY A 354 14.01 3.04 37.88
CA GLY A 354 12.71 2.79 38.47
C GLY A 354 12.14 4.08 39.08
N PRO A 355 10.82 4.19 39.31
CA PRO A 355 10.22 5.37 39.90
C PRO A 355 10.96 5.73 41.19
N GLU A 356 11.55 6.94 41.23
CA GLU A 356 12.14 7.50 42.44
C GLU A 356 11.06 7.51 43.50
N THR A 357 11.24 6.66 44.51
CA THR A 357 10.46 6.77 45.75
C THR A 357 10.79 8.12 46.36
N SER A 358 9.85 9.05 46.25
CA SER A 358 9.87 10.31 46.97
C SER A 358 9.89 10.00 48.49
N ARG A 359 11.10 9.95 49.09
CA ARG A 359 11.28 10.08 50.51
C ARG A 359 10.89 11.50 50.88
N THR A 360 9.70 11.64 51.44
CA THR A 360 9.32 12.80 52.21
C THR A 360 10.18 12.78 53.49
N GLU A 361 11.26 13.55 53.48
CA GLU A 361 11.93 13.94 54.74
C GLU A 361 10.98 14.85 55.51
N GLY A 362 10.47 14.32 56.61
CA GLY A 362 9.79 15.10 57.63
C GLY A 362 10.77 16.04 58.30
N THR A 363 10.55 17.33 58.13
CA THR A 363 11.17 18.37 58.99
C THR A 363 10.36 18.46 60.24
N GLU A 364 10.90 17.93 61.31
CA GLU A 364 10.65 18.41 62.67
C GLU A 364 11.29 19.79 62.81
N LYS A 365 10.48 20.79 63.08
CA LYS A 365 10.60 21.79 64.15
C LYS A 365 9.35 22.66 64.19
#